data_987e97ec5b561db01e2cd8cab3e2f2bb
#
_entry.id   987e97ec5b561db01e2cd8cab3e2f2bb
#
_cell.length_a   1.000
_cell.length_b   1.000
_cell.length_c   1.000
_cell.angle_alpha   90.00
_cell.angle_beta   90.00
_cell.angle_gamma   90.00
#
_symmetry.space_group_name_H-M   'P 1'
#
loop_
_entity.id
_entity.type
_entity.pdbx_description
1 polymer ?
#
loop_
_entity_poly.entity_id
_entity_poly.type
_entity_poly.pdbx_seq_one_letter_code
_entity_poly.pdbx_strand_id
1 'polypeptide(L)'
;VKDTVVQNGPIEYETAIQTELDVWSQSRAGKRVRRIFEKNVTKLEGDGELYQHDGFLWQPRDELEFKVRVNTEHAKRSIDKVPKEELAKAIAIILEEGGQMTRDDLELETTRLVGYQRRGKRIKQRIDEAINILDDIGALTQTTDGRVHIDSDASIDNALLARIYSCVRSCGGDCW
;
A
#
# COMPACT_ATOMS: atom_id res chain seq x y z
N VAL A 1 5.72 4.10 -17.79
CA VAL A 1 5.94 3.76 -16.37
C VAL A 1 5.51 4.90 -15.45
N LYS A 2 6.05 6.14 -15.61
CA LYS A 2 5.64 7.29 -14.79
C LYS A 2 4.13 7.50 -14.86
N ASP A 3 3.57 7.62 -16.07
CA ASP A 3 2.13 7.84 -16.27
C ASP A 3 1.29 6.70 -15.65
N THR A 4 1.76 5.47 -15.75
CA THR A 4 1.11 4.30 -15.14
C THR A 4 1.05 4.41 -13.62
N VAL A 5 2.13 4.86 -12.98
CA VAL A 5 2.18 5.09 -11.54
C VAL A 5 1.32 6.28 -11.15
N VAL A 6 1.33 7.38 -11.90
CA VAL A 6 0.48 8.57 -11.65
C VAL A 6 -1.00 8.23 -11.75
N GLN A 7 -1.41 7.43 -12.73
CA GLN A 7 -2.82 7.09 -12.96
C GLN A 7 -3.36 6.01 -12.01
N ASN A 8 -2.51 5.06 -11.60
CA ASN A 8 -2.93 3.88 -10.85
C ASN A 8 -2.34 3.79 -9.44
N GLY A 9 -1.41 4.68 -9.11
CA GLY A 9 -0.53 4.54 -7.99
C GLY A 9 -1.12 4.64 -6.59
N PRO A 10 -0.56 3.97 -5.63
CA PRO A 10 0.57 3.02 -5.75
C PRO A 10 0.16 1.73 -6.48
N ILE A 11 1.06 1.19 -7.29
CA ILE A 11 0.81 0.01 -8.12
C ILE A 11 1.87 -1.07 -7.84
N GLU A 12 1.43 -2.32 -7.71
CA GLU A 12 2.34 -3.46 -7.55
C GLU A 12 3.21 -3.61 -8.81
N TYR A 13 4.52 -3.89 -8.61
CA TYR A 13 5.54 -3.87 -9.66
C TYR A 13 5.20 -4.75 -10.88
N GLU A 14 4.74 -5.99 -10.64
CA GLU A 14 4.35 -6.89 -11.74
C GLU A 14 3.08 -6.41 -12.45
N THR A 15 2.16 -5.81 -11.73
CA THR A 15 0.96 -5.19 -12.31
C THR A 15 1.32 -3.99 -13.18
N ALA A 16 2.30 -3.18 -12.77
CA ALA A 16 2.79 -2.07 -13.58
C ALA A 16 3.41 -2.55 -14.89
N ILE A 17 4.23 -3.61 -14.86
CA ILE A 17 4.76 -4.25 -16.08
C ILE A 17 3.62 -4.71 -16.99
N GLN A 18 2.62 -5.39 -16.42
CA GLN A 18 1.50 -5.90 -17.23
C GLN A 18 0.69 -4.77 -17.85
N THR A 19 0.43 -3.71 -17.10
CA THR A 19 -0.28 -2.51 -17.61
C THR A 19 0.45 -1.87 -18.80
N GLU A 20 1.79 -1.78 -18.73
CA GLU A 20 2.59 -1.28 -19.86
C GLU A 20 2.51 -2.21 -21.07
N LEU A 21 2.50 -3.53 -20.85
CA LEU A 21 2.40 -4.51 -21.92
C LEU A 21 1.03 -4.49 -22.61
N ASP A 22 -0.03 -4.28 -21.86
CA ASP A 22 -1.39 -4.22 -22.40
C ASP A 22 -1.55 -3.06 -23.40
N VAL A 23 -0.86 -1.94 -23.16
CA VAL A 23 -0.78 -0.81 -24.10
C VAL A 23 -0.16 -1.25 -25.45
N TRP A 24 0.78 -2.20 -25.42
CA TRP A 24 1.46 -2.72 -26.62
C TRP A 24 0.84 -3.99 -27.16
N SER A 25 -0.35 -4.40 -26.65
CA SER A 25 -1.04 -5.65 -27.04
C SER A 25 -0.16 -6.90 -26.89
N GLN A 26 0.73 -6.90 -25.90
CA GLN A 26 1.61 -8.04 -25.60
C GLN A 26 1.16 -8.76 -24.34
N SER A 27 1.03 -10.08 -24.41
CA SER A 27 0.50 -10.90 -23.31
C SER A 27 1.53 -11.30 -22.26
N ARG A 28 2.83 -11.15 -22.51
CA ARG A 28 3.89 -11.58 -21.58
C ARG A 28 5.15 -10.71 -21.64
N ALA A 29 5.66 -10.34 -20.48
CA ALA A 29 6.96 -9.70 -20.34
C ALA A 29 8.10 -10.72 -20.52
N GLY A 30 8.74 -10.73 -21.68
CA GLY A 30 10.00 -11.46 -21.87
C GLY A 30 11.15 -10.80 -21.08
N LYS A 31 12.27 -11.51 -20.89
CA LYS A 31 13.45 -11.02 -20.16
C LYS A 31 13.94 -9.64 -20.63
N ARG A 32 13.89 -9.37 -21.93
CA ARG A 32 14.29 -8.08 -22.51
C ARG A 32 13.39 -6.93 -22.06
N VAL A 33 12.07 -7.16 -22.06
CA VAL A 33 11.08 -6.15 -21.65
C VAL A 33 11.23 -5.85 -20.14
N ARG A 34 11.34 -6.89 -19.31
CA ARG A 34 11.59 -6.73 -17.86
C ARG A 34 12.84 -5.90 -17.59
N ARG A 35 13.96 -6.19 -18.26
CA ARG A 35 15.20 -5.42 -18.11
C ARG A 35 15.07 -3.95 -18.54
N ILE A 36 14.27 -3.67 -19.58
CA ILE A 36 14.01 -2.29 -20.02
C ILE A 36 13.15 -1.58 -18.98
N PHE A 37 12.10 -2.24 -18.48
CA PHE A 37 11.23 -1.71 -17.43
C PHE A 37 12.03 -1.38 -16.18
N GLU A 38 12.83 -2.32 -15.67
CA GLU A 38 13.70 -2.16 -14.51
C GLU A 38 14.66 -0.96 -14.66
N LYS A 39 15.32 -0.83 -15.81
CA LYS A 39 16.19 0.33 -16.10
C LYS A 39 15.41 1.67 -16.05
N ASN A 40 14.19 1.68 -16.59
CA ASN A 40 13.36 2.88 -16.56
C ASN A 40 12.92 3.22 -15.13
N VAL A 41 12.53 2.22 -14.34
CA VAL A 41 12.20 2.39 -12.92
C VAL A 41 13.39 2.95 -12.16
N THR A 42 14.58 2.33 -12.28
CA THR A 42 15.82 2.80 -11.63
C THR A 42 16.17 4.24 -12.01
N LYS A 43 15.99 4.60 -13.29
CA LYS A 43 16.23 5.97 -13.75
C LYS A 43 15.26 6.95 -13.11
N LEU A 44 13.95 6.67 -13.18
CA LEU A 44 12.90 7.52 -12.61
C LEU A 44 13.03 7.66 -11.08
N GLU A 45 13.47 6.60 -10.39
CA GLU A 45 13.77 6.65 -8.96
C GLU A 45 14.98 7.54 -8.67
N GLY A 46 16.04 7.44 -9.48
CA GLY A 46 17.20 8.32 -9.39
C GLY A 46 16.87 9.79 -9.68
N ASP A 47 15.91 10.04 -10.55
CA ASP A 47 15.41 11.38 -10.88
C ASP A 47 14.38 11.90 -9.85
N GLY A 48 13.97 11.07 -8.85
CA GLY A 48 12.96 11.40 -7.84
C GLY A 48 11.52 11.43 -8.36
N GLU A 49 11.28 10.87 -9.54
CA GLU A 49 9.98 10.88 -10.22
C GLU A 49 9.08 9.69 -9.83
N LEU A 50 9.62 8.70 -9.15
CA LEU A 50 8.89 7.61 -8.49
C LEU A 50 9.74 7.01 -7.36
N TYR A 51 9.12 6.16 -6.54
CA TYR A 51 9.78 5.46 -5.44
C TYR A 51 9.35 4.01 -5.40
N GLN A 52 10.27 3.12 -4.98
CA GLN A 52 9.96 1.72 -4.72
C GLN A 52 9.86 1.46 -3.21
N HIS A 53 8.77 0.85 -2.79
CA HIS A 53 8.57 0.43 -1.40
C HIS A 53 7.70 -0.83 -1.35
N ASP A 54 8.17 -1.86 -0.64
CA ASP A 54 7.47 -3.14 -0.39
C ASP A 54 6.85 -3.77 -1.65
N GLY A 55 7.59 -3.76 -2.77
CA GLY A 55 7.13 -4.32 -4.05
C GLY A 55 6.13 -3.46 -4.84
N PHE A 56 5.91 -2.24 -4.41
CA PHE A 56 5.06 -1.27 -5.07
C PHE A 56 5.85 -0.07 -5.62
N LEU A 57 5.35 0.50 -6.71
CA LEU A 57 5.79 1.77 -7.26
C LEU A 57 4.87 2.87 -6.77
N TRP A 58 5.46 3.92 -6.21
CA TRP A 58 4.79 5.06 -5.59
C TRP A 58 5.10 6.34 -6.33
N GLN A 59 4.15 7.26 -6.36
CA GLN A 59 4.35 8.64 -6.82
C GLN A 59 5.31 9.38 -5.88
N PRO A 60 5.93 10.51 -6.32
CA PRO A 60 6.59 11.43 -5.41
C PRO A 60 5.68 11.85 -4.26
N ARG A 61 6.26 12.09 -3.07
CA ARG A 61 5.51 12.37 -1.84
C ARG A 61 4.57 13.58 -1.96
N ASP A 62 5.00 14.61 -2.66
CA ASP A 62 4.28 15.85 -2.90
C ASP A 62 3.17 15.73 -3.97
N GLU A 63 3.23 14.69 -4.80
CA GLU A 63 2.22 14.37 -5.81
C GLU A 63 1.24 13.28 -5.32
N LEU A 64 1.54 12.60 -4.21
CA LEU A 64 0.74 11.47 -3.72
C LEU A 64 -0.49 11.95 -2.97
N GLU A 65 -1.65 11.71 -3.53
CA GLU A 65 -2.91 11.72 -2.80
C GLU A 65 -3.14 10.35 -2.13
N PHE A 66 -2.80 10.26 -0.84
CA PHE A 66 -2.86 9.00 -0.11
C PHE A 66 -4.30 8.62 0.24
N LYS A 67 -4.91 7.79 -0.60
CA LYS A 67 -6.31 7.34 -0.49
C LYS A 67 -6.43 5.84 -0.24
N VAL A 68 -7.54 5.44 0.36
CA VAL A 68 -8.00 4.05 0.38
C VAL A 68 -8.83 3.79 -0.87
N ARG A 69 -8.40 2.85 -1.69
CA ARG A 69 -9.09 2.47 -2.93
C ARG A 69 -9.93 1.22 -2.71
N VAL A 70 -11.24 1.38 -2.79
CA VAL A 70 -12.20 0.29 -2.58
C VAL A 70 -12.32 -0.58 -3.82
N ASN A 71 -12.32 -1.91 -3.65
CA ASN A 71 -12.64 -2.84 -4.72
C ASN A 71 -14.11 -2.69 -5.14
N THR A 72 -14.33 -2.59 -6.44
CA THR A 72 -15.67 -2.56 -7.05
C THR A 72 -15.86 -3.77 -7.96
N GLU A 73 -17.06 -3.97 -8.49
CA GLU A 73 -17.32 -5.05 -9.46
C GLU A 73 -16.46 -4.93 -10.72
N HIS A 74 -16.10 -3.71 -11.11
CA HIS A 74 -15.32 -3.43 -12.32
C HIS A 74 -13.82 -3.28 -12.07
N ALA A 75 -13.40 -3.09 -10.82
CA ALA A 75 -12.01 -2.88 -10.44
C ALA A 75 -11.65 -3.72 -9.19
N LYS A 76 -11.50 -5.03 -9.40
CA LYS A 76 -11.11 -5.96 -8.34
C LYS A 76 -9.60 -6.15 -8.31
N ARG A 77 -8.98 -5.82 -7.18
CA ARG A 77 -7.59 -6.14 -6.88
C ARG A 77 -7.54 -7.33 -5.92
N SER A 78 -6.59 -8.26 -6.11
CA SER A 78 -6.28 -9.21 -5.05
C SER A 78 -5.68 -8.45 -3.86
N ILE A 79 -5.79 -9.01 -2.66
CA ILE A 79 -5.27 -8.35 -1.43
C ILE A 79 -3.76 -8.14 -1.49
N ASP A 80 -3.03 -8.97 -2.24
CA ASP A 80 -1.59 -8.84 -2.44
C ASP A 80 -1.19 -7.63 -3.30
N LYS A 81 -2.15 -7.09 -4.07
CA LYS A 81 -2.00 -5.88 -4.88
C LYS A 81 -2.48 -4.61 -4.16
N VAL A 82 -2.74 -4.70 -2.87
CA VAL A 82 -3.07 -3.57 -2.01
C VAL A 82 -1.89 -3.32 -1.08
N PRO A 83 -1.27 -2.13 -1.08
CA PRO A 83 -0.20 -1.80 -0.14
C PRO A 83 -0.64 -1.96 1.32
N LYS A 84 0.26 -2.38 2.18
CA LYS A 84 -0.04 -2.51 3.62
C LYS A 84 -0.36 -1.15 4.25
N GLU A 85 0.29 -0.12 3.78
CA GLU A 85 0.07 1.27 4.20
C GLU A 85 -1.34 1.76 3.83
N GLU A 86 -1.87 1.35 2.66
CA GLU A 86 -3.26 1.63 2.26
C GLU A 86 -4.25 0.91 3.19
N LEU A 87 -3.95 -0.34 3.57
CA LEU A 87 -4.74 -1.09 4.56
C LEU A 87 -4.64 -0.46 5.96
N ALA A 88 -3.45 -0.02 6.37
CA ALA A 88 -3.25 0.67 7.64
C ALA A 88 -4.07 1.97 7.70
N LYS A 89 -4.11 2.75 6.61
CA LYS A 89 -4.99 3.93 6.52
C LYS A 89 -6.47 3.55 6.59
N ALA A 90 -6.90 2.47 5.94
CA ALA A 90 -8.28 1.99 6.04
C ALA A 90 -8.65 1.63 7.48
N ILE A 91 -7.76 0.96 8.21
CA ILE A 91 -7.91 0.62 9.63
C ILE A 91 -8.01 1.89 10.47
N ALA A 92 -7.16 2.87 10.21
CA ALA A 92 -7.18 4.15 10.91
C ALA A 92 -8.55 4.86 10.76
N ILE A 93 -9.07 4.96 9.54
CA ILE A 93 -10.38 5.55 9.26
C ILE A 93 -11.48 4.83 10.04
N ILE A 94 -11.48 3.49 10.07
CA ILE A 94 -12.49 2.70 10.79
C ILE A 94 -12.44 3.00 12.30
N LEU A 95 -11.24 3.08 12.88
CA LEU A 95 -11.07 3.35 14.30
C LEU A 95 -11.38 4.81 14.68
N GLU A 96 -11.08 5.76 13.80
CA GLU A 96 -11.45 7.17 13.98
C GLU A 96 -12.96 7.36 13.99
N GLU A 97 -13.68 6.67 13.10
CA GLU A 97 -15.16 6.76 13.01
C GLU A 97 -15.88 5.89 14.03
N GLY A 98 -15.38 4.66 14.26
CA GLY A 98 -16.03 3.64 15.09
C GLY A 98 -15.54 3.60 16.54
N GLY A 99 -14.47 4.31 16.88
CA GLY A 99 -13.88 4.31 18.23
C GLY A 99 -13.16 2.99 18.55
N GLN A 100 -13.41 2.46 19.74
CA GLN A 100 -12.76 1.23 20.21
C GLN A 100 -13.46 -0.02 19.67
N MET A 101 -12.70 -0.99 19.14
CA MET A 101 -13.26 -2.26 18.72
C MET A 101 -12.30 -3.44 18.94
N THR A 102 -12.84 -4.67 18.91
CA THR A 102 -12.01 -5.87 18.98
C THR A 102 -11.22 -6.06 17.68
N ARG A 103 -10.10 -6.81 17.73
CA ARG A 103 -9.35 -7.14 16.50
C ARG A 103 -10.18 -7.88 15.46
N ASP A 104 -11.08 -8.77 15.88
CA ASP A 104 -11.95 -9.52 14.97
C ASP A 104 -12.97 -8.61 14.26
N ASP A 105 -13.57 -7.66 14.98
CA ASP A 105 -14.46 -6.67 14.40
C ASP A 105 -13.71 -5.74 13.44
N LEU A 106 -12.52 -5.28 13.83
CA LEU A 106 -11.67 -4.45 13.00
C LEU A 106 -11.27 -5.15 11.70
N GLU A 107 -10.92 -6.44 11.78
CA GLU A 107 -10.62 -7.25 10.60
C GLU A 107 -11.83 -7.37 9.67
N LEU A 108 -13.01 -7.58 10.26
CA LEU A 108 -14.27 -7.67 9.50
C LEU A 108 -14.61 -6.36 8.80
N GLU A 109 -14.56 -5.25 9.53
CA GLU A 109 -14.88 -3.92 8.98
C GLU A 109 -13.86 -3.48 7.93
N THR A 110 -12.55 -3.74 8.15
CA THR A 110 -11.51 -3.49 7.15
C THR A 110 -11.74 -4.31 5.88
N THR A 111 -12.08 -5.60 6.02
CA THR A 111 -12.41 -6.46 4.88
C THR A 111 -13.55 -5.89 4.05
N ARG A 112 -14.60 -5.39 4.72
CA ARG A 112 -15.78 -4.76 4.08
C ARG A 112 -15.43 -3.43 3.43
N LEU A 113 -14.72 -2.55 4.15
CA LEU A 113 -14.36 -1.22 3.66
C LEU A 113 -13.53 -1.31 2.36
N VAL A 114 -12.57 -2.22 2.30
CA VAL A 114 -11.77 -2.40 1.08
C VAL A 114 -12.47 -3.23 -0.01
N GLY A 115 -13.72 -3.65 0.21
CA GLY A 115 -14.61 -4.25 -0.78
C GLY A 115 -14.41 -5.76 -1.01
N TYR A 116 -13.90 -6.50 -0.02
CA TYR A 116 -13.86 -7.96 -0.07
C TYR A 116 -15.10 -8.58 0.57
N GLN A 117 -15.68 -9.58 -0.11
CA GLN A 117 -16.90 -10.25 0.35
C GLN A 117 -16.65 -11.34 1.42
N ARG A 118 -15.43 -11.86 1.50
CA ARG A 118 -15.08 -12.96 2.40
C ARG A 118 -13.72 -12.72 3.05
N ARG A 119 -13.61 -13.07 4.32
CA ARG A 119 -12.35 -13.11 5.07
C ARG A 119 -11.59 -14.40 4.76
N GLY A 120 -10.78 -14.39 3.70
CA GLY A 120 -9.84 -15.50 3.44
C GLY A 120 -8.59 -15.39 4.31
N LYS A 121 -7.89 -16.50 4.54
CA LYS A 121 -6.65 -16.54 5.34
C LYS A 121 -5.62 -15.48 4.90
N ARG A 122 -5.50 -15.23 3.60
CA ARG A 122 -4.57 -14.25 3.06
C ARG A 122 -4.99 -12.81 3.36
N ILE A 123 -6.31 -12.52 3.30
CA ILE A 123 -6.84 -11.20 3.67
C ILE A 123 -6.58 -10.92 5.14
N LYS A 124 -6.90 -11.88 6.02
CA LYS A 124 -6.61 -11.79 7.45
C LYS A 124 -5.14 -11.47 7.71
N GLN A 125 -4.22 -12.25 7.13
CA GLN A 125 -2.78 -12.03 7.26
C GLN A 125 -2.36 -10.61 6.85
N ARG A 126 -2.86 -10.10 5.72
CA ARG A 126 -2.52 -8.76 5.23
C ARG A 126 -3.07 -7.65 6.13
N ILE A 127 -4.26 -7.85 6.71
CA ILE A 127 -4.83 -6.93 7.69
C ILE A 127 -4.02 -6.95 8.99
N ASP A 128 -3.62 -8.13 9.48
CA ASP A 128 -2.74 -8.25 10.65
C ASP A 128 -1.39 -7.53 10.42
N GLU A 129 -0.80 -7.68 9.23
CA GLU A 129 0.42 -6.94 8.85
C GLU A 129 0.21 -5.42 8.87
N ALA A 130 -0.95 -4.94 8.45
CA ALA A 130 -1.30 -3.52 8.47
C ALA A 130 -1.57 -3.00 9.90
N ILE A 131 -2.18 -3.81 10.76
CA ILE A 131 -2.35 -3.50 12.19
C ILE A 131 -0.98 -3.34 12.86
N ASN A 132 -0.04 -4.24 12.55
CA ASN A 132 1.32 -4.16 13.09
C ASN A 132 2.05 -2.88 12.63
N ILE A 133 1.80 -2.38 11.41
CA ILE A 133 2.34 -1.09 10.96
C ILE A 133 1.84 0.06 11.83
N LEU A 134 0.54 0.07 12.18
CA LEU A 134 -0.02 1.11 13.05
C LEU A 134 0.51 1.01 14.48
N ASP A 135 0.76 -0.20 14.96
CA ASP A 135 1.39 -0.43 16.25
C ASP A 135 2.86 0.05 16.25
N ASP A 136 3.63 -0.30 15.23
CA ASP A 136 5.03 0.10 15.04
C ASP A 136 5.23 1.62 14.98
N ILE A 137 4.28 2.36 14.40
CA ILE A 137 4.32 3.83 14.36
C ILE A 137 3.71 4.47 15.60
N GLY A 138 3.29 3.68 16.60
CA GLY A 138 2.72 4.17 17.85
C GLY A 138 1.34 4.80 17.70
N ALA A 139 0.60 4.48 16.64
CA ALA A 139 -0.74 5.02 16.40
C ALA A 139 -1.86 4.20 17.05
N LEU A 140 -1.58 2.96 17.48
CA LEU A 140 -2.55 2.09 18.13
C LEU A 140 -2.32 2.03 19.63
N THR A 141 -3.40 2.11 20.38
CA THR A 141 -3.43 1.84 21.82
C THR A 141 -4.38 0.68 22.09
N GLN A 142 -3.94 -0.25 22.92
CA GLN A 142 -4.77 -1.38 23.36
C GLN A 142 -5.29 -1.13 24.77
N THR A 143 -6.60 -1.31 24.95
CA THR A 143 -7.25 -1.22 26.27
C THR A 143 -7.08 -2.50 27.07
N THR A 144 -7.36 -2.45 28.37
CA THR A 144 -7.24 -3.60 29.29
C THR A 144 -8.17 -4.76 28.95
N ASP A 145 -9.27 -4.52 28.25
CA ASP A 145 -10.23 -5.51 27.74
C ASP A 145 -9.89 -6.05 26.34
N GLY A 146 -8.72 -5.69 25.80
CA GLY A 146 -8.20 -6.19 24.53
C GLY A 146 -8.75 -5.49 23.28
N ARG A 147 -9.48 -4.38 23.46
CA ARG A 147 -9.90 -3.54 22.32
C ARG A 147 -8.77 -2.64 21.86
N VAL A 148 -8.81 -2.24 20.62
CA VAL A 148 -7.87 -1.29 20.03
C VAL A 148 -8.56 -0.01 19.66
N HIS A 149 -7.85 1.10 19.77
CA HIS A 149 -8.27 2.42 19.28
C HIS A 149 -7.06 3.19 18.73
N ILE A 150 -7.34 4.24 18.00
CA ILE A 150 -6.32 5.17 17.52
C ILE A 150 -6.10 6.28 18.53
N ASP A 151 -4.85 6.64 18.74
CA ASP A 151 -4.49 7.83 19.49
C ASP A 151 -4.76 9.06 18.60
N SER A 152 -5.66 9.94 19.05
CA SER A 152 -6.16 11.11 18.29
C SER A 152 -5.08 12.15 17.95
N ASP A 153 -3.93 12.10 18.61
CA ASP A 153 -2.81 13.02 18.35
C ASP A 153 -1.82 12.53 17.28
N ALA A 154 -1.99 11.30 16.78
CA ALA A 154 -1.11 10.73 15.79
C ALA A 154 -1.45 11.24 14.37
N SER A 155 -0.54 11.98 13.77
CA SER A 155 -0.61 12.29 12.32
C SER A 155 -0.27 11.04 11.51
N ILE A 156 -1.23 10.12 11.39
CA ILE A 156 -1.07 8.78 10.80
C ILE A 156 -0.60 8.88 9.36
N ASP A 157 -1.21 9.75 8.56
CA ASP A 157 -0.82 9.94 7.17
C ASP A 157 0.66 10.33 7.06
N ASN A 158 1.13 11.25 7.88
CA ASN A 158 2.53 11.66 7.88
C ASN A 158 3.47 10.52 8.30
N ALA A 159 3.08 9.71 9.28
CA ALA A 159 3.86 8.57 9.74
C ALA A 159 3.92 7.46 8.68
N LEU A 160 2.79 7.15 8.02
CA LEU A 160 2.74 6.20 6.91
C LEU A 160 3.55 6.68 5.71
N LEU A 161 3.44 7.96 5.34
CA LEU A 161 4.26 8.56 4.28
C LEU A 161 5.75 8.54 4.65
N ALA A 162 6.11 8.85 5.89
CA ALA A 162 7.49 8.75 6.35
C ALA A 162 8.04 7.33 6.20
N ARG A 163 7.23 6.29 6.49
CA ARG A 163 7.60 4.89 6.32
C ARG A 163 7.85 4.54 4.84
N ILE A 164 6.97 4.96 3.92
CA ILE A 164 7.09 4.71 2.48
C ILE A 164 8.38 5.32 1.93
N TYR A 165 8.69 6.56 2.31
CA TYR A 165 9.82 7.33 1.75
C TYR A 165 11.09 7.31 2.61
N SER A 166 11.12 6.60 3.76
CA SER A 166 12.31 6.52 4.63
C SER A 166 13.43 5.69 4.02
N CYS A 167 13.12 4.72 3.19
CA CYS A 167 14.10 3.82 2.56
C CYS A 167 15.02 4.54 1.56
N VAL A 168 14.60 5.69 1.03
CA VAL A 168 15.36 6.45 0.01
C VAL A 168 16.62 7.08 0.57
N ARG A 169 16.71 7.34 1.88
CA ARG A 169 17.88 7.96 2.51
C ARG A 169 19.00 6.98 2.88
N SER A 170 18.71 5.69 2.94
CA SER A 170 19.70 4.66 3.32
C SER A 170 20.33 3.91 2.13
N CYS A 171 19.81 4.07 0.92
CA CYS A 171 20.32 3.40 -0.28
C CYS A 171 21.31 4.27 -1.08
N GLY A 172 22.11 5.08 -0.41
CA GLY A 172 23.34 5.67 -0.96
C GLY A 172 24.51 4.69 -1.00
N GLY A 173 24.26 3.40 -1.04
CA GLY A 173 25.24 2.32 -1.10
C GLY A 173 24.65 1.02 -0.57
N ASP A 174 24.59 0.03 -1.47
CA ASP A 174 24.43 -1.39 -1.16
C ASP A 174 23.13 -1.85 -0.47
N CYS A 175 22.03 -1.90 -1.22
CA CYS A 175 20.94 -2.84 -0.97
C CYS A 175 20.75 -3.72 -2.23
N TRP A 176 21.49 -4.83 -2.29
CA TRP A 176 21.24 -5.98 -3.17
C TRP A 176 20.87 -7.18 -2.34
#